data_4def500a8e8e7a1b957dabf9e299bce3
#
_entry.id   4def500a8e8e7a1b957dabf9e299bce3
#
_cell.length_a   1.000
_cell.length_b   1.000
_cell.length_c   1.000
_cell.angle_alpha   90.00
_cell.angle_beta   90.00
_cell.angle_gamma   90.00
#
_symmetry.space_group_name_H-M   'P 1'
#
loop_
_entity.id
_entity.type
_entity.pdbx_description
1 polymer ?
#
loop_
_entity_poly.entity_id
_entity_poly.type
_entity_poly.pdbx_seq_one_letter_code
_entity_poly.pdbx_strand_id
1 'polypeptide(L)' 'MKSKTLKFQKKPIVVEAYQTDVEITIDTLEGRMVASPGDWIITGVHGEKYPCKPDIFEKTYELVN' A
#
# COMPACT_ATOMS: atom_id res chain seq x y z
N MET A 1 19.22 20.66 -24.63
CA MET A 1 18.77 19.30 -24.93
C MET A 1 17.37 19.09 -24.42
N LYS A 2 16.51 18.54 -25.22
CA LYS A 2 15.12 18.35 -24.82
C LYS A 2 14.94 17.01 -24.11
N SER A 3 14.24 17.06 -22.99
CA SER A 3 13.81 15.82 -22.32
C SER A 3 12.65 15.20 -23.08
N LYS A 4 12.64 13.90 -23.13
CA LYS A 4 11.61 13.16 -23.81
C LYS A 4 10.61 12.66 -22.76
N THR A 5 9.34 13.03 -22.94
CA THR A 5 8.29 12.55 -22.06
C THR A 5 7.77 11.22 -22.58
N LEU A 6 7.80 10.22 -21.73
CA LEU A 6 7.28 8.89 -22.01
C LEU A 6 6.10 8.59 -21.12
N LYS A 7 5.22 7.72 -21.57
CA LYS A 7 4.10 7.26 -20.77
C LYS A 7 4.43 5.92 -20.12
N PHE A 8 4.09 5.80 -18.86
CA PHE A 8 4.31 4.57 -18.12
C PHE A 8 3.01 4.13 -17.47
N GLN A 9 2.83 2.85 -17.39
CA GLN A 9 1.71 2.26 -16.69
C GLN A 9 2.25 1.38 -15.57
N LYS A 10 1.62 1.49 -14.40
CA LYS A 10 2.01 0.67 -13.26
C LYS A 10 1.72 -0.80 -13.55
N LYS A 11 2.69 -1.66 -13.32
CA LYS A 11 2.51 -3.09 -13.53
C LYS A 11 1.57 -3.66 -12.46
N PRO A 12 0.70 -4.59 -12.84
CA PRO A 12 -0.15 -5.26 -11.85
C PRO A 12 0.68 -6.21 -10.99
N ILE A 13 0.86 -5.83 -9.74
CA ILE A 13 1.61 -6.63 -8.77
C ILE A 13 0.62 -7.08 -7.70
N VAL A 14 0.59 -8.37 -7.42
CA VAL A 14 -0.25 -8.92 -6.37
C VAL A 14 0.45 -8.72 -5.03
N VAL A 15 -0.25 -8.13 -4.08
CA VAL A 15 0.23 -7.93 -2.72
C VAL A 15 -0.76 -8.54 -1.74
N GLU A 16 -0.28 -8.83 -0.55
CA GLU A 16 -1.15 -9.29 0.53
C GLU A 16 -1.57 -8.10 1.37
N ALA A 17 -2.81 -8.10 1.84
CA ALA A 17 -3.30 -7.03 2.68
C ALA A 17 -4.39 -7.55 3.60
N TYR A 18 -4.47 -6.94 4.78
CA TYR A 18 -5.60 -7.18 5.68
C TYR A 18 -6.04 -5.85 6.27
N GLN A 19 -7.31 -5.78 6.65
CA GLN A 19 -7.87 -4.60 7.30
C GLN A 19 -7.80 -4.80 8.80
N THR A 20 -7.16 -3.86 9.49
CA THR A 20 -7.06 -3.96 10.95
C THR A 20 -8.32 -3.39 11.61
N ASP A 21 -8.74 -4.00 12.68
CA ASP A 21 -9.84 -3.49 13.50
C ASP A 21 -9.34 -2.85 14.80
N VAL A 22 -8.04 -2.77 14.98
CA VAL A 22 -7.40 -2.15 16.14
C VAL A 22 -6.30 -1.22 15.69
N GLU A 23 -5.92 -0.28 16.57
CA GLU A 23 -4.75 0.57 16.31
C GLU A 23 -3.49 -0.24 16.49
N ILE A 24 -2.60 -0.19 15.49
CA ILE A 24 -1.30 -0.88 15.56
C ILE A 24 -0.20 0.04 15.05
N THR A 25 1.01 -0.22 15.53
CA THR A 25 2.21 0.47 15.07
C THR A 25 2.96 -0.45 14.11
N ILE A 26 3.39 0.11 12.98
CA ILE A 26 4.07 -0.62 11.93
C ILE A 26 5.41 0.02 11.64
N ASP A 27 6.46 -0.78 11.58
CA ASP A 27 7.76 -0.30 11.14
C ASP A 27 7.81 -0.36 9.61
N THR A 28 7.92 0.81 8.98
CA THR A 28 8.01 0.93 7.54
C THR A 28 9.41 1.35 7.13
N LEU A 29 9.69 1.33 5.82
CA LEU A 29 10.97 1.80 5.31
C LEU A 29 11.19 3.29 5.59
N GLU A 30 10.11 4.04 5.80
CA GLU A 30 10.18 5.47 6.09
C GLU A 30 10.12 5.77 7.58
N GLY A 31 10.13 4.74 8.43
CA GLY A 31 10.06 4.88 9.86
C GLY A 31 8.80 4.26 10.42
N ARG A 32 8.53 4.55 11.70
CA ARG A 32 7.39 3.96 12.39
C ARG A 32 6.12 4.73 12.08
N MET A 33 5.08 4.03 11.69
CA MET A 33 3.78 4.60 11.37
C MET A 33 2.68 3.93 12.19
N VAL A 34 1.61 4.67 12.44
CA VAL A 34 0.46 4.17 13.19
C VAL A 34 -0.69 3.93 12.22
N ALA A 35 -1.27 2.74 12.28
CA ALA A 35 -2.50 2.42 11.55
C ALA A 35 -3.67 2.49 12.52
N SER A 36 -4.76 3.09 12.08
CA SER A 36 -5.99 3.21 12.86
C SER A 36 -6.97 2.10 12.49
N PRO A 37 -7.96 1.80 13.35
CA PRO A 37 -8.97 0.82 12.98
C PRO A 37 -9.63 1.17 11.65
N GLY A 38 -9.75 0.17 10.78
CA GLY A 38 -10.27 0.34 9.43
C GLY A 38 -9.20 0.52 8.38
N ASP A 39 -7.98 0.85 8.75
CA ASP A 39 -6.87 0.96 7.81
C ASP A 39 -6.46 -0.42 7.30
N TRP A 40 -5.92 -0.45 6.10
CA TRP A 40 -5.37 -1.67 5.52
C TRP A 40 -3.88 -1.73 5.75
N ILE A 41 -3.40 -2.92 6.05
CA ILE A 41 -1.97 -3.19 6.22
C ILE A 41 -1.54 -4.00 5.01
N ILE A 42 -0.66 -3.42 4.22
CA ILE A 42 -0.22 -4.02 2.97
C ILE A 42 1.18 -4.59 3.16
N THR A 43 1.37 -5.83 2.70
CA THR A 43 2.70 -6.44 2.65
C THR A 43 3.15 -6.46 1.19
N GLY A 44 4.22 -5.75 0.90
CA GLY A 44 4.78 -5.67 -0.44
C GLY A 44 5.60 -6.90 -0.80
N VAL A 45 6.10 -6.92 -2.04
CA VAL A 45 6.78 -8.09 -2.60
C VAL A 45 8.09 -8.43 -1.90
N HIS A 46 8.68 -7.46 -1.21
CA HIS A 46 9.91 -7.67 -0.45
C HIS A 46 9.66 -7.87 1.05
N GLY A 47 8.41 -8.08 1.43
CA GLY A 47 8.05 -8.26 2.83
C GLY A 47 7.88 -6.97 3.61
N GLU A 48 8.07 -5.82 2.99
CA GLU A 48 7.84 -4.53 3.62
C GLU A 48 6.36 -4.32 3.92
N LYS A 49 6.07 -3.67 5.05
CA LYS A 49 4.68 -3.41 5.45
C LYS A 49 4.43 -1.92 5.55
N TYR A 50 3.22 -1.53 5.22
CA TYR A 50 2.82 -0.13 5.33
C TYR A 50 1.30 -0.02 5.44
N PRO A 51 0.81 1.02 6.13
CA PRO A 51 -0.62 1.25 6.27
C PRO A 51 -1.18 2.02 5.08
N CYS A 52 -2.45 1.80 4.80
CA CYS A 52 -3.15 2.51 3.74
C CYS A 52 -4.57 2.83 4.20
N LYS A 53 -5.02 4.05 3.96
CA LYS A 53 -6.36 4.45 4.31
C LYS A 53 -7.40 3.70 3.49
N PRO A 54 -8.57 3.37 4.07
CA PRO A 54 -9.56 2.53 3.39
C PRO A 54 -10.02 3.10 2.05
N ASP A 55 -10.28 4.40 1.98
CA ASP A 55 -10.75 5.04 0.75
C ASP A 55 -9.70 5.02 -0.35
N ILE A 56 -8.44 5.21 0.02
CA ILE A 56 -7.32 5.14 -0.92
C ILE A 56 -7.12 3.70 -1.38
N PHE A 57 -7.21 2.75 -0.45
CA PHE A 57 -7.04 1.34 -0.75
C PHE A 57 -8.08 0.87 -1.78
N GLU A 58 -9.34 1.23 -1.58
CA GLU A 58 -10.42 0.84 -2.50
C GLU A 58 -10.23 1.38 -3.91
N LYS A 59 -9.62 2.57 -4.04
CA LYS A 59 -9.36 3.17 -5.35
C LYS A 59 -8.14 2.59 -6.03
N THR A 60 -7.23 2.01 -5.27
CA THR A 60 -5.91 1.58 -5.78
C THR A 60 -5.84 0.08 -6.02
N TYR A 61 -6.52 -0.70 -5.20
CA TYR A 61 -6.42 -2.16 -5.22
C TYR A 61 -7.79 -2.80 -5.41
N GLU A 62 -7.77 -4.01 -5.97
CA GLU A 62 -8.97 -4.82 -6.08
C GLU A 62 -8.64 -6.25 -5.68
N LEU A 63 -9.65 -6.95 -5.18
CA LEU A 63 -9.47 -8.32 -4.72
C LEU A 63 -9.19 -9.25 -5.88
N VAL A 64 -8.19 -10.10 -5.71
CA VAL A 64 -7.84 -11.15 -6.68
C VAL A 64 -8.37 -12.47 -6.17
N ASN A 65 -9.17 -13.13 -7.00
CA ASN A 65 -9.75 -14.43 -6.66
C ASN A 65 -8.97 -15.56 -7.32
#